data_b2de5ae5276ec781180437a5966dc634
#
_entry.id   b2de5ae5276ec781180437a5966dc634
#
_cell.length_a   1.000
_cell.length_b   1.000
_cell.length_c   1.000
_cell.angle_alpha   90.00
_cell.angle_beta   90.00
_cell.angle_gamma   90.00
#
_symmetry.space_group_name_H-M   'P 1'
#
loop_
_entity.id
_entity.type
_entity.pdbx_description
1 polymer ?
#
loop_
_entity_poly.entity_id
_entity_poly.type
_entity_poly.pdbx_seq_one_letter_code
_entity_poly.pdbx_strand_id
1 'polypeptide(L)'
;LTTALLMHAKEKDSSIKKEDSQQVAEYTVVHNFKENDASSKWVTVNDNVMGGRSKGGFVIKKDRLIFSGATNTNGGGFSSIRTKPQNLDFQNKQGVIIKFKGDGRTYKFDARMGNSSVAHRVDFKTKANPKDWQTVKIDFASLSPSWRGMALSGRRFELNAANIRSIGFMIYDKKDGPFELKVDWIKAY
;
A
#
# COMPACT_ATOMS: atom_id res chain seq x y z
N LEU A 1 52.43 21.31 -65.63
CA LEU A 1 52.55 21.71 -64.21
C LEU A 1 51.18 22.06 -63.69
N THR A 2 50.45 21.09 -63.11
CA THR A 2 49.17 21.38 -62.49
C THR A 2 49.07 20.57 -61.17
N THR A 3 49.12 21.26 -60.07
CA THR A 3 49.13 20.74 -58.70
C THR A 3 47.70 20.41 -58.30
N ALA A 4 47.40 19.15 -58.03
CA ALA A 4 46.09 18.70 -57.47
C ALA A 4 46.09 18.90 -55.95
N LEU A 5 45.12 19.65 -55.45
CA LEU A 5 44.86 19.88 -54.04
C LEU A 5 43.86 18.85 -53.53
N LEU A 6 44.33 17.95 -52.66
CA LEU A 6 43.49 16.97 -51.99
C LEU A 6 42.80 17.60 -50.78
N MET A 7 41.48 17.78 -50.85
CA MET A 7 40.68 18.17 -49.70
C MET A 7 40.26 16.92 -48.92
N HIS A 8 40.74 16.79 -47.66
CA HIS A 8 40.27 15.81 -46.71
C HIS A 8 38.98 16.35 -46.05
N ALA A 9 37.87 15.72 -46.32
CA ALA A 9 36.64 15.93 -45.56
C ALA A 9 36.75 15.21 -44.21
N LYS A 10 36.68 15.96 -43.10
CA LYS A 10 36.52 15.42 -41.76
C LYS A 10 35.07 15.01 -41.58
N GLU A 11 34.80 13.71 -41.49
CA GLU A 11 33.56 13.18 -40.95
C GLU A 11 33.44 13.55 -39.46
N LYS A 12 32.40 14.31 -39.12
CA LYS A 12 31.99 14.57 -37.76
C LYS A 12 31.16 13.36 -37.30
N ASP A 13 31.79 12.54 -36.49
CA ASP A 13 31.10 11.53 -35.68
C ASP A 13 30.18 12.21 -34.68
N SER A 14 28.89 12.25 -34.98
CA SER A 14 27.85 12.68 -34.05
C SER A 14 27.36 11.48 -33.25
N SER A 15 28.11 11.08 -32.24
CA SER A 15 27.62 10.17 -31.22
C SER A 15 26.50 10.87 -30.43
N ILE A 16 25.26 10.60 -30.83
CA ILE A 16 24.06 10.95 -30.09
C ILE A 16 24.09 10.18 -28.77
N LYS A 17 24.50 10.86 -27.70
CA LYS A 17 24.25 10.37 -26.34
C LYS A 17 22.74 10.26 -26.16
N LYS A 18 22.20 9.04 -26.12
CA LYS A 18 20.88 8.79 -25.59
C LYS A 18 20.91 9.20 -24.12
N GLU A 19 20.36 10.35 -23.82
CA GLU A 19 19.99 10.71 -22.44
C GLU A 19 18.94 9.70 -21.99
N ASP A 20 19.35 8.83 -21.08
CA ASP A 20 18.49 7.94 -20.32
C ASP A 20 17.63 8.82 -19.42
N SER A 21 16.49 9.27 -19.95
CA SER A 21 15.49 10.00 -19.16
C SER A 21 14.90 9.02 -18.15
N GLN A 22 15.56 8.89 -17.00
CA GLN A 22 14.95 8.27 -15.82
C GLN A 22 13.67 9.06 -15.51
N GLN A 23 12.55 8.52 -15.94
CA GLN A 23 11.24 9.01 -15.58
C GLN A 23 11.12 8.95 -14.05
N VAL A 24 11.33 10.09 -13.40
CA VAL A 24 11.13 10.22 -11.95
C VAL A 24 9.67 9.88 -11.67
N ALA A 25 9.42 8.70 -11.10
CA ALA A 25 8.08 8.28 -10.77
C ALA A 25 7.46 9.30 -9.81
N GLU A 26 6.43 10.00 -10.27
CA GLU A 26 5.74 11.03 -9.48
C GLU A 26 4.89 10.35 -8.41
N TYR A 27 5.37 10.39 -7.17
CA TYR A 27 4.66 9.85 -6.02
C TYR A 27 3.65 10.87 -5.47
N THR A 28 2.41 10.47 -5.36
CA THR A 28 1.36 11.26 -4.70
C THR A 28 1.19 10.81 -3.25
N VAL A 29 1.23 11.74 -2.29
CA VAL A 29 0.98 11.42 -0.88
C VAL A 29 -0.50 11.11 -0.69
N VAL A 30 -0.80 9.89 -0.23
CA VAL A 30 -2.16 9.45 0.12
C VAL A 30 -2.45 9.74 1.59
N HIS A 31 -1.53 9.34 2.48
CA HIS A 31 -1.59 9.61 3.91
C HIS A 31 -0.20 9.87 4.47
N ASN A 32 -0.04 10.94 5.26
CA ASN A 32 1.16 11.24 6.04
C ASN A 32 0.85 11.47 7.53
N PHE A 33 -0.44 11.36 7.90
CA PHE A 33 -0.97 11.44 9.26
C PHE A 33 -0.70 12.76 10.01
N LYS A 34 -0.36 13.83 9.30
CA LYS A 34 -0.05 15.14 9.86
C LYS A 34 -1.27 16.03 10.09
N GLU A 35 -2.40 15.67 9.48
CA GLU A 35 -3.63 16.44 9.57
C GLU A 35 -4.27 16.29 10.96
N ASN A 36 -4.80 17.37 11.51
CA ASN A 36 -5.42 17.38 12.83
C ASN A 36 -6.62 16.44 12.94
N ASP A 37 -7.32 16.18 11.84
CA ASP A 37 -8.48 15.29 11.75
C ASP A 37 -8.14 13.87 11.24
N ALA A 38 -6.86 13.54 11.06
CA ALA A 38 -6.42 12.27 10.48
C ALA A 38 -7.07 11.06 11.19
N SER A 39 -7.23 11.09 12.50
CA SER A 39 -7.87 10.00 13.24
C SER A 39 -9.36 9.84 12.92
N SER A 40 -10.07 10.90 12.58
CA SER A 40 -11.50 10.85 12.26
C SER A 40 -11.77 10.14 10.93
N LYS A 41 -10.75 10.02 10.07
CA LYS A 41 -10.82 9.38 8.76
C LYS A 41 -10.72 7.86 8.81
N TRP A 42 -10.38 7.27 9.94
CA TRP A 42 -10.17 5.84 10.11
C TRP A 42 -11.23 5.21 11.02
N VAL A 43 -11.46 3.91 10.83
CA VAL A 43 -12.35 3.08 11.67
C VAL A 43 -11.69 1.73 11.95
N THR A 44 -12.01 1.16 13.12
CA THR A 44 -11.59 -0.19 13.52
C THR A 44 -12.73 -1.18 13.29
N VAL A 45 -12.39 -2.38 12.79
CA VAL A 45 -13.31 -3.51 12.67
C VAL A 45 -12.59 -4.77 13.13
N ASN A 46 -13.04 -5.32 14.24
CA ASN A 46 -12.52 -6.55 14.82
C ASN A 46 -13.45 -7.74 14.54
N ASP A 47 -12.97 -8.94 14.82
CA ASP A 47 -13.69 -10.20 14.64
C ASP A 47 -14.89 -10.38 15.58
N ASN A 48 -15.08 -9.50 16.56
CA ASN A 48 -16.26 -9.50 17.43
C ASN A 48 -17.59 -9.37 16.64
N VAL A 49 -17.56 -8.80 15.43
CA VAL A 49 -18.70 -8.77 14.50
C VAL A 49 -19.11 -10.18 14.02
N MET A 50 -18.28 -11.19 14.30
CA MET A 50 -18.48 -12.60 13.96
C MET A 50 -18.36 -13.52 15.19
N GLY A 51 -18.39 -12.96 16.41
CA GLY A 51 -18.25 -13.70 17.65
C GLY A 51 -16.80 -13.96 18.11
N GLY A 52 -15.81 -13.37 17.43
CA GLY A 52 -14.40 -13.47 17.81
C GLY A 52 -14.03 -12.64 19.05
N ARG A 53 -12.82 -12.84 19.53
CA ARG A 53 -12.30 -12.24 20.78
C ARG A 53 -11.07 -11.36 20.60
N SER A 54 -10.64 -11.12 19.36
CA SER A 54 -9.50 -10.23 19.08
C SER A 54 -9.84 -8.80 19.47
N LYS A 55 -8.85 -8.09 19.99
CA LYS A 55 -8.95 -6.68 20.37
C LYS A 55 -7.84 -5.91 19.70
N GLY A 56 -8.20 -5.04 18.81
CA GLY A 56 -7.25 -4.15 18.15
C GLY A 56 -7.86 -2.81 17.87
N GLY A 57 -7.01 -1.85 17.54
CA GLY A 57 -7.40 -0.50 17.23
C GLY A 57 -6.23 0.29 16.71
N PHE A 58 -6.43 1.60 16.55
CA PHE A 58 -5.37 2.48 16.10
C PHE A 58 -5.34 3.76 16.92
N VAL A 59 -4.16 4.38 16.93
CA VAL A 59 -3.96 5.76 17.37
C VAL A 59 -3.10 6.48 16.34
N ILE A 60 -3.29 7.78 16.18
CA ILE A 60 -2.36 8.62 15.42
C ILE A 60 -1.57 9.44 16.43
N LYS A 61 -0.25 9.26 16.44
CA LYS A 61 0.68 9.91 17.36
C LYS A 61 1.98 10.24 16.69
N LYS A 62 2.46 11.47 16.85
CA LYS A 62 3.70 11.96 16.22
C LYS A 62 3.69 11.74 14.71
N ASP A 63 2.60 12.13 14.06
CA ASP A 63 2.40 12.01 12.60
C ASP A 63 2.54 10.57 12.07
N ARG A 64 2.10 9.58 12.84
CA ARG A 64 2.15 8.16 12.49
C ARG A 64 0.88 7.45 12.91
N LEU A 65 0.42 6.57 12.06
CA LEU A 65 -0.63 5.61 12.38
C LEU A 65 0.01 4.43 13.12
N ILE A 66 -0.49 4.11 14.30
CA ILE A 66 -0.09 2.94 15.08
C ILE A 66 -1.31 2.03 15.17
N PHE A 67 -1.27 0.90 14.48
CA PHE A 67 -2.27 -0.15 14.53
C PHE A 67 -1.77 -1.26 15.44
N SER A 68 -2.44 -1.49 16.56
CA SER A 68 -1.96 -2.42 17.59
C SER A 68 -3.11 -3.12 18.32
N GLY A 69 -2.78 -4.20 19.00
CA GLY A 69 -3.72 -4.97 19.79
C GLY A 69 -3.27 -6.40 20.06
N ALA A 70 -4.23 -7.30 20.20
CA ALA A 70 -3.97 -8.74 20.30
C ALA A 70 -5.03 -9.54 19.52
N THR A 71 -4.57 -10.49 18.73
CA THR A 71 -5.42 -11.47 18.06
C THR A 71 -5.70 -12.67 18.95
N ASN A 72 -6.89 -13.25 18.79
CA ASN A 72 -7.30 -14.50 19.41
C ASN A 72 -8.01 -15.35 18.36
N THR A 73 -7.44 -16.51 18.05
CA THR A 73 -7.93 -17.39 16.98
C THR A 73 -9.18 -18.20 17.37
N ASN A 74 -9.57 -18.15 18.64
CA ASN A 74 -10.80 -18.80 19.11
C ASN A 74 -12.02 -18.00 18.65
N GLY A 75 -12.70 -18.50 17.61
CA GLY A 75 -13.88 -17.88 17.01
C GLY A 75 -13.60 -16.75 16.01
N GLY A 76 -12.30 -16.52 15.63
CA GLY A 76 -11.95 -15.45 14.71
C GLY A 76 -10.46 -15.38 14.42
N GLY A 77 -9.78 -14.36 14.96
CA GLY A 77 -8.33 -14.19 14.86
C GLY A 77 -7.91 -12.99 14.02
N PHE A 78 -8.79 -12.00 13.80
CA PHE A 78 -8.43 -10.82 13.05
C PHE A 78 -8.76 -9.50 13.77
N SER A 79 -7.99 -8.50 13.46
CA SER A 79 -8.31 -7.10 13.66
C SER A 79 -8.00 -6.33 12.37
N SER A 80 -8.76 -5.30 12.10
CA SER A 80 -8.52 -4.44 10.94
C SER A 80 -8.85 -2.99 11.22
N ILE A 81 -8.17 -2.12 10.51
CA ILE A 81 -8.45 -0.69 10.43
C ILE A 81 -8.55 -0.29 8.96
N ARG A 82 -9.39 0.67 8.66
CA ARG A 82 -9.54 1.19 7.30
C ARG A 82 -10.00 2.64 7.29
N THR A 83 -9.73 3.32 6.21
CA THR A 83 -10.30 4.67 6.03
C THR A 83 -11.80 4.57 5.82
N LYS A 84 -12.54 5.59 6.28
CA LYS A 84 -13.89 5.84 5.79
C LYS A 84 -13.83 6.09 4.28
N PRO A 85 -14.90 5.83 3.53
CA PRO A 85 -14.94 6.12 2.10
C PRO A 85 -14.63 7.60 1.83
N GLN A 86 -13.64 7.84 0.96
CA GLN A 86 -13.17 9.17 0.57
C GLN A 86 -12.54 9.15 -0.82
N ASN A 87 -12.32 10.31 -1.42
CA ASN A 87 -11.54 10.38 -2.66
C ASN A 87 -10.04 10.22 -2.33
N LEU A 88 -9.41 9.17 -2.87
CA LEU A 88 -8.00 8.85 -2.65
C LEU A 88 -7.14 9.16 -3.87
N ASP A 89 -7.76 9.62 -4.96
CA ASP A 89 -7.10 10.00 -6.22
C ASP A 89 -6.11 8.94 -6.76
N PHE A 90 -6.61 7.71 -6.89
CA PHE A 90 -5.83 6.62 -7.48
C PHE A 90 -6.01 6.48 -9.00
N GLN A 91 -6.65 7.46 -9.65
CA GLN A 91 -6.75 7.47 -11.11
C GLN A 91 -5.34 7.47 -11.72
N ASN A 92 -5.11 6.57 -12.70
CA ASN A 92 -3.82 6.39 -13.37
C ASN A 92 -2.66 5.96 -12.43
N LYS A 93 -2.96 5.50 -11.21
CA LYS A 93 -1.97 4.94 -10.29
C LYS A 93 -1.93 3.42 -10.40
N GLN A 94 -0.72 2.86 -10.32
CA GLN A 94 -0.49 1.42 -10.43
C GLN A 94 -0.54 0.73 -9.06
N GLY A 95 -0.29 1.48 -7.97
CA GLY A 95 -0.22 0.91 -6.64
C GLY A 95 0.15 1.91 -5.56
N VAL A 96 0.57 1.38 -4.42
CA VAL A 96 1.03 2.16 -3.28
C VAL A 96 2.40 1.71 -2.80
N ILE A 97 3.14 2.66 -2.24
CA ILE A 97 4.31 2.38 -1.41
C ILE A 97 3.96 2.78 0.01
N ILE A 98 4.27 1.90 0.95
CA ILE A 98 4.00 2.08 2.37
C ILE A 98 5.33 2.08 3.12
N LYS A 99 5.57 3.10 3.95
CA LYS A 99 6.70 3.14 4.89
C LYS A 99 6.22 2.78 6.28
N PHE A 100 6.80 1.75 6.87
CA PHE A 100 6.30 1.17 8.11
C PHE A 100 7.40 0.57 8.99
N LYS A 101 7.07 0.29 10.25
CA LYS A 101 7.76 -0.64 11.14
C LYS A 101 6.75 -1.67 11.64
N GLY A 102 7.12 -2.94 11.62
CA GLY A 102 6.28 -4.03 12.09
C GLY A 102 6.93 -4.82 13.22
N ASP A 103 6.36 -5.94 13.53
CA ASP A 103 6.67 -6.79 14.68
C ASP A 103 7.07 -8.23 14.31
N GLY A 104 7.28 -8.49 13.01
CA GLY A 104 7.58 -9.83 12.48
C GLY A 104 6.34 -10.62 12.06
N ARG A 105 5.14 -10.06 12.25
CA ARG A 105 3.89 -10.67 11.81
C ARG A 105 3.58 -10.34 10.35
N THR A 106 2.64 -11.06 9.76
CA THR A 106 2.16 -10.83 8.39
C THR A 106 0.86 -10.04 8.44
N TYR A 107 0.85 -8.90 7.76
CA TYR A 107 -0.31 -8.04 7.62
C TYR A 107 -0.88 -8.12 6.20
N LYS A 108 -2.12 -7.68 6.05
CA LYS A 108 -2.77 -7.51 4.75
C LYS A 108 -2.97 -6.02 4.51
N PHE A 109 -2.69 -5.59 3.29
CA PHE A 109 -3.18 -4.31 2.77
C PHE A 109 -4.55 -4.54 2.12
N ASP A 110 -5.51 -3.70 2.44
CA ASP A 110 -6.88 -3.74 1.93
C ASP A 110 -7.15 -2.53 1.04
N ALA A 111 -7.82 -2.76 -0.10
CA ALA A 111 -8.44 -1.71 -0.91
C ALA A 111 -9.91 -2.07 -1.20
N ARG A 112 -10.79 -1.06 -1.18
CA ARG A 112 -12.23 -1.24 -1.43
C ARG A 112 -12.74 -0.18 -2.39
N MET A 113 -13.57 -0.61 -3.35
CA MET A 113 -14.22 0.27 -4.33
C MET A 113 -15.56 0.78 -3.80
N GLY A 114 -15.81 2.07 -3.94
CA GLY A 114 -17.06 2.69 -3.53
C GLY A 114 -17.44 2.33 -2.10
N ASN A 115 -18.69 1.95 -1.88
CA ASN A 115 -19.22 1.46 -0.60
C ASN A 115 -19.26 -0.07 -0.53
N SER A 116 -18.46 -0.76 -1.37
CA SER A 116 -18.44 -2.23 -1.44
C SER A 116 -17.95 -2.88 -0.16
N SER A 117 -18.59 -3.97 0.22
CA SER A 117 -18.10 -4.88 1.28
C SER A 117 -16.98 -5.81 0.79
N VAL A 118 -16.77 -5.91 -0.53
CA VAL A 118 -15.66 -6.68 -1.11
C VAL A 118 -14.36 -5.96 -0.83
N ALA A 119 -13.39 -6.68 -0.27
CA ALA A 119 -12.03 -6.20 -0.06
C ALA A 119 -11.08 -6.86 -1.05
N HIS A 120 -10.22 -6.07 -1.64
CA HIS A 120 -9.10 -6.54 -2.46
C HIS A 120 -7.85 -6.49 -1.60
N ARG A 121 -7.16 -7.64 -1.45
CA ARG A 121 -6.12 -7.82 -0.42
C ARG A 121 -4.88 -8.47 -0.95
N VAL A 122 -3.77 -8.11 -0.33
CA VAL A 122 -2.49 -8.79 -0.47
C VAL A 122 -1.77 -8.83 0.86
N ASP A 123 -1.03 -9.91 1.12
CA ASP A 123 -0.22 -10.06 2.31
C ASP A 123 1.14 -9.36 2.15
N PHE A 124 1.62 -8.75 3.22
CA PHE A 124 3.00 -8.30 3.31
C PHE A 124 3.61 -8.69 4.67
N LYS A 125 4.85 -9.14 4.61
CA LYS A 125 5.60 -9.58 5.81
C LYS A 125 6.35 -8.40 6.42
N THR A 126 6.42 -8.38 7.73
CA THR A 126 7.20 -7.41 8.47
C THR A 126 8.41 -8.08 9.14
N LYS A 127 9.43 -7.29 9.49
CA LYS A 127 10.56 -7.76 10.29
C LYS A 127 10.26 -7.53 11.76
N ALA A 128 10.69 -8.47 12.61
CA ALA A 128 10.63 -8.29 14.05
C ALA A 128 11.66 -7.23 14.49
N ASN A 129 11.22 -6.29 15.34
CA ASN A 129 12.07 -5.24 15.94
C ASN A 129 13.04 -4.56 14.96
N PRO A 130 12.55 -4.03 13.82
CA PRO A 130 13.43 -3.42 12.84
C PRO A 130 14.06 -2.15 13.41
N LYS A 131 15.41 -2.02 13.30
CA LYS A 131 16.11 -0.77 13.62
C LYS A 131 15.59 0.35 12.72
N ASP A 132 15.50 0.07 11.42
CA ASP A 132 15.12 1.03 10.38
C ASP A 132 13.69 0.87 9.91
N TRP A 133 13.15 1.93 9.32
CA TRP A 133 11.89 1.88 8.62
C TRP A 133 12.00 1.00 7.37
N GLN A 134 10.97 0.19 7.16
CA GLN A 134 10.81 -0.65 5.98
C GLN A 134 9.90 0.04 4.96
N THR A 135 10.04 -0.32 3.70
CA THR A 135 9.09 0.02 2.64
C THR A 135 8.58 -1.23 1.96
N VAL A 136 7.32 -1.23 1.56
CA VAL A 136 6.74 -2.23 0.67
C VAL A 136 6.06 -1.52 -0.48
N LYS A 137 6.30 -2.00 -1.69
CA LYS A 137 5.59 -1.60 -2.91
C LYS A 137 4.50 -2.64 -3.17
N ILE A 138 3.27 -2.19 -3.34
CA ILE A 138 2.09 -3.03 -3.55
C ILE A 138 1.41 -2.56 -4.84
N ASP A 139 1.48 -3.40 -5.87
CA ASP A 139 0.78 -3.18 -7.13
C ASP A 139 -0.71 -3.50 -6.95
N PHE A 140 -1.61 -2.67 -7.44
CA PHE A 140 -3.05 -2.93 -7.36
C PHE A 140 -3.45 -4.22 -8.09
N ALA A 141 -2.72 -4.59 -9.13
CA ALA A 141 -2.93 -5.85 -9.86
C ALA A 141 -2.65 -7.10 -9.01
N SER A 142 -1.89 -6.97 -7.91
CA SER A 142 -1.60 -8.07 -7.00
C SER A 142 -2.70 -8.33 -5.95
N LEU A 143 -3.69 -7.43 -5.85
CA LEU A 143 -4.74 -7.53 -4.86
C LEU A 143 -5.83 -8.50 -5.32
N SER A 144 -6.18 -9.45 -4.48
CA SER A 144 -7.22 -10.45 -4.75
C SER A 144 -8.53 -10.10 -4.05
N PRO A 145 -9.69 -10.18 -4.73
CA PRO A 145 -10.98 -9.89 -4.14
C PRO A 145 -11.42 -10.96 -3.16
N SER A 146 -11.98 -10.52 -2.03
CA SER A 146 -12.54 -11.41 -1.01
C SER A 146 -13.72 -10.78 -0.29
N TRP A 147 -14.64 -11.62 0.19
CA TRP A 147 -15.76 -11.23 1.02
C TRP A 147 -15.88 -12.16 2.21
N ARG A 148 -15.88 -11.63 3.41
CA ARG A 148 -15.96 -12.42 4.67
C ARG A 148 -14.98 -13.61 4.72
N GLY A 149 -13.75 -13.43 4.22
CA GLY A 149 -12.73 -14.47 4.18
C GLY A 149 -12.81 -15.44 2.99
N MET A 150 -13.87 -15.39 2.20
CA MET A 150 -14.03 -16.20 0.99
C MET A 150 -13.39 -15.47 -0.21
N ALA A 151 -12.55 -16.18 -0.97
CA ALA A 151 -12.01 -15.68 -2.24
C ALA A 151 -13.13 -15.55 -3.27
N LEU A 152 -13.08 -14.47 -4.04
CA LEU A 152 -14.00 -14.21 -5.13
C LEU A 152 -13.23 -14.24 -6.47
N SER A 153 -13.93 -14.49 -7.57
CA SER A 153 -13.36 -14.51 -8.92
C SER A 153 -14.35 -13.97 -9.95
N GLY A 154 -13.82 -13.59 -11.11
CA GLY A 154 -14.59 -13.11 -12.24
C GLY A 154 -14.56 -11.58 -12.39
N ARG A 155 -14.80 -11.11 -13.61
CA ARG A 155 -14.67 -9.70 -14.04
C ARG A 155 -15.38 -8.69 -13.15
N ARG A 156 -16.54 -9.04 -12.61
CA ARG A 156 -17.33 -8.15 -11.72
C ARG A 156 -16.60 -7.77 -10.42
N PHE A 157 -15.55 -8.53 -10.07
CA PHE A 157 -14.73 -8.28 -8.88
C PHE A 157 -13.36 -7.72 -9.20
N GLU A 158 -13.05 -7.41 -10.45
CA GLU A 158 -11.78 -6.79 -10.82
C GLU A 158 -11.65 -5.42 -10.18
N LEU A 159 -10.46 -5.12 -9.66
CA LEU A 159 -10.17 -3.84 -9.04
C LEU A 159 -9.97 -2.76 -10.10
N ASN A 160 -10.75 -1.69 -9.98
CA ASN A 160 -10.52 -0.46 -10.72
C ASN A 160 -9.96 0.60 -9.76
N ALA A 161 -8.71 0.99 -9.95
CA ALA A 161 -8.01 1.91 -9.08
C ALA A 161 -8.74 3.26 -8.93
N ALA A 162 -9.32 3.80 -10.02
CA ALA A 162 -10.08 5.05 -10.00
C ALA A 162 -11.31 5.00 -9.07
N ASN A 163 -11.82 3.80 -8.78
CA ASN A 163 -12.99 3.58 -7.93
C ASN A 163 -12.64 3.23 -6.49
N ILE A 164 -11.36 3.10 -6.12
CA ILE A 164 -10.96 2.87 -4.73
C ILE A 164 -11.34 4.09 -3.89
N ARG A 165 -12.08 3.82 -2.80
CA ARG A 165 -12.54 4.85 -1.86
C ARG A 165 -12.12 4.59 -0.43
N SER A 166 -11.57 3.40 -0.15
CA SER A 166 -11.08 3.04 1.19
C SER A 166 -9.87 2.13 1.06
N ILE A 167 -8.86 2.39 1.89
CA ILE A 167 -7.71 1.51 2.08
C ILE A 167 -7.55 1.20 3.56
N GLY A 168 -6.84 0.13 3.88
CA GLY A 168 -6.65 -0.26 5.27
C GLY A 168 -5.61 -1.34 5.48
N PHE A 169 -5.51 -1.74 6.74
CA PHE A 169 -4.63 -2.80 7.19
C PHE A 169 -5.43 -3.81 8.00
N MET A 170 -5.07 -5.07 7.84
CA MET A 170 -5.66 -6.17 8.61
C MET A 170 -4.54 -7.09 9.08
N ILE A 171 -4.66 -7.58 10.30
CA ILE A 171 -3.91 -8.72 10.77
C ILE A 171 -4.84 -9.93 10.79
N TYR A 172 -4.43 -11.00 10.11
CA TYR A 172 -5.10 -12.31 10.08
C TYR A 172 -4.08 -13.36 9.62
N ASP A 173 -3.07 -13.59 10.45
CA ASP A 173 -1.97 -14.53 10.18
C ASP A 173 -2.12 -15.85 10.94
N LYS A 174 -3.31 -16.09 11.54
CA LYS A 174 -3.68 -17.29 12.30
C LYS A 174 -2.78 -17.55 13.52
N LYS A 175 -2.31 -16.48 14.15
CA LYS A 175 -1.51 -16.53 15.37
C LYS A 175 -2.20 -15.72 16.46
N ASP A 176 -2.16 -16.23 17.68
CA ASP A 176 -2.58 -15.50 18.88
C ASP A 176 -1.52 -14.52 19.34
N GLY A 177 -1.93 -13.55 20.14
CA GLY A 177 -1.02 -12.64 20.83
C GLY A 177 -0.95 -11.24 20.27
N PRO A 178 -0.02 -10.44 20.80
CA PRO A 178 0.10 -9.04 20.51
C PRO A 178 0.54 -8.78 19.07
N PHE A 179 0.18 -7.62 18.56
CA PHE A 179 0.64 -7.11 17.27
C PHE A 179 0.81 -5.59 17.30
N GLU A 180 1.74 -5.09 16.51
CA GLU A 180 1.95 -3.66 16.29
C GLU A 180 2.49 -3.38 14.89
N LEU A 181 1.78 -2.54 14.13
CA LEU A 181 2.20 -1.98 12.86
C LEU A 181 2.21 -0.46 12.96
N LYS A 182 3.35 0.17 12.79
CA LYS A 182 3.50 1.64 12.70
C LYS A 182 3.65 2.04 11.25
N VAL A 183 2.81 2.94 10.76
CA VAL A 183 2.87 3.46 9.39
C VAL A 183 3.25 4.93 9.44
N ASP A 184 4.31 5.29 8.72
CA ASP A 184 4.84 6.66 8.61
C ASP A 184 4.12 7.42 7.50
N TRP A 185 3.98 6.81 6.33
CA TRP A 185 3.24 7.36 5.20
C TRP A 185 2.81 6.28 4.20
N ILE A 186 1.82 6.64 3.39
CA ILE A 186 1.35 5.89 2.23
C ILE A 186 1.41 6.83 1.02
N LYS A 187 2.06 6.41 -0.05
CA LYS A 187 2.17 7.15 -1.32
C LYS A 187 1.65 6.29 -2.46
N ALA A 188 1.01 6.90 -3.45
CA ALA A 188 0.64 6.27 -4.71
C ALA A 188 1.69 6.53 -5.80
N TYR A 189 1.87 5.59 -6.75
CA TYR A 189 2.78 5.70 -7.90
C TYR A 189 2.08 5.26 -9.19
#